data_06e5c0eb1a8e6a2e5165ceb42e2d5315
#
_entry.id   06e5c0eb1a8e6a2e5165ceb42e2d5315
#
_cell.length_a   1.000
_cell.length_b   1.000
_cell.length_c   1.000
_cell.angle_alpha   90.00
_cell.angle_beta   90.00
_cell.angle_gamma   90.00
#
_symmetry.space_group_name_H-M   'P 1'
#
loop_
_entity.id
_entity.type
_entity.pdbx_description
1 polymer ?
#
loop_
_entity_poly.entity_id
_entity_poly.type
_entity_poly.pdbx_seq_one_letter_code
_entity_poly.pdbx_strand_id
1 'polypeptide(L)'
;MQINYAQVDQKQLAEDIDAIKESIGKPTTEDLKHLRKVEWWGRISAILGYSVAWIFPFNIIGALLISIGNISRWANVAHPVLHGAYDKVPNVPNRYTRKGFAKGWRRIIDWLDWIEPAAWDYEHNKKHHYNLGEESDPDNIELNLQWLRESNIPMVFRYAIIIGFAAIWKLAYYAPQTLRMRANYERKKRGEVQHDTFIRLGAWSPFSEDGFRLWTRCYLPYIGFRFILMPLLFLPLGTDAVINVLMASLLAEIFTNLHSFFVIIPNHAAEDIYRFEQPTKGRGEFYLRQIIGTVNYNTGSDQIDFLHGWLNYQVEHHLFPSIPLNHYQEMQPIVKEICKKHNLPYRQENVFKRLWMTFELMVGKTNQLVIKHA
;
A
#
# COMPACT_ATOMS: atom_id res chain seq x y z
N MET A 1 -16.68 -12.06 17.31
CA MET A 1 -18.00 -11.49 17.63
C MET A 1 -18.62 -11.01 16.32
N GLN A 2 -19.73 -11.56 15.91
CA GLN A 2 -20.47 -11.05 14.74
C GLN A 2 -21.15 -9.75 15.14
N ILE A 3 -21.01 -8.73 14.31
CA ILE A 3 -21.62 -7.41 14.54
C ILE A 3 -23.08 -7.51 14.15
N ASN A 4 -23.97 -6.95 14.97
CA ASN A 4 -25.31 -6.65 14.52
C ASN A 4 -25.30 -5.30 13.76
N TYR A 5 -25.00 -5.38 12.48
CA TYR A 5 -24.81 -4.23 11.59
C TYR A 5 -26.01 -3.25 11.59
N ALA A 6 -27.21 -3.80 11.63
CA ALA A 6 -28.45 -3.01 11.60
C ALA A 6 -28.72 -2.24 12.94
N GLN A 7 -28.08 -2.63 14.05
CA GLN A 7 -28.27 -1.98 15.35
C GLN A 7 -27.26 -0.87 15.64
N VAL A 8 -26.29 -0.63 14.76
CA VAL A 8 -25.31 0.44 14.97
C VAL A 8 -25.97 1.79 14.67
N ASP A 9 -25.95 2.69 15.65
CA ASP A 9 -26.33 4.10 15.41
C ASP A 9 -25.26 4.78 14.56
N GLN A 10 -25.46 4.68 13.24
CA GLN A 10 -24.51 5.21 12.25
C GLN A 10 -24.40 6.74 12.29
N LYS A 11 -25.47 7.44 12.71
CA LYS A 11 -25.44 8.90 12.85
C LYS A 11 -24.55 9.31 14.01
N GLN A 12 -24.76 8.73 15.19
CA GLN A 12 -23.96 9.01 16.38
C GLN A 12 -22.50 8.59 16.18
N LEU A 13 -22.26 7.44 15.50
CA LEU A 13 -20.92 7.01 15.14
C LEU A 13 -20.20 8.06 14.25
N ALA A 14 -20.92 8.64 13.28
CA ALA A 14 -20.34 9.66 12.42
C ALA A 14 -19.98 10.94 13.19
N GLU A 15 -20.85 11.36 14.11
CA GLU A 15 -20.61 12.53 14.96
C GLU A 15 -19.38 12.32 15.86
N ASP A 16 -19.27 11.15 16.50
CA ASP A 16 -18.14 10.82 17.38
C ASP A 16 -16.80 10.75 16.58
N ILE A 17 -16.81 10.17 15.39
CA ILE A 17 -15.60 10.09 14.54
C ILE A 17 -15.20 11.47 14.02
N ASP A 18 -16.17 12.31 13.62
CA ASP A 18 -15.88 13.67 13.17
C ASP A 18 -15.26 14.54 14.24
N ALA A 19 -15.69 14.38 15.51
CA ALA A 19 -15.12 15.09 16.63
C ALA A 19 -13.61 14.83 16.81
N ILE A 20 -13.12 13.63 16.47
CA ILE A 20 -11.66 13.33 16.47
C ILE A 20 -10.95 14.25 15.49
N LYS A 21 -11.47 14.37 14.26
CA LYS A 21 -10.84 15.18 13.21
C LYS A 21 -10.77 16.65 13.60
N GLU A 22 -11.79 17.15 14.29
CA GLU A 22 -11.82 18.53 14.78
C GLU A 22 -10.80 18.74 15.91
N SER A 23 -10.63 17.77 16.81
CA SER A 23 -9.69 17.85 17.94
C SER A 23 -8.22 17.88 17.50
N ILE A 24 -7.87 17.17 16.43
CA ILE A 24 -6.49 17.15 15.90
C ILE A 24 -6.14 18.48 15.20
N GLY A 25 -7.10 19.14 14.58
CA GLY A 25 -6.90 20.41 13.93
C GLY A 25 -6.18 20.31 12.57
N LYS A 26 -5.50 21.40 12.20
CA LYS A 26 -4.78 21.51 10.90
C LYS A 26 -3.34 21.03 11.04
N PRO A 27 -2.77 20.44 9.98
CA PRO A 27 -1.38 20.02 9.99
C PRO A 27 -0.43 21.23 10.14
N THR A 28 0.66 21.00 10.84
CA THR A 28 1.64 21.99 11.29
C THR A 28 3.02 21.78 10.65
N THR A 29 3.94 22.70 10.91
CA THR A 29 5.35 22.56 10.51
C THR A 29 6.04 21.40 11.26
N GLU A 30 5.60 21.06 12.48
CA GLU A 30 6.16 19.93 13.24
C GLU A 30 5.81 18.60 12.58
N ASP A 31 4.59 18.47 12.04
CA ASP A 31 4.19 17.28 11.27
C ASP A 31 5.07 17.10 10.03
N LEU A 32 5.40 18.18 9.35
CA LEU A 32 6.32 18.13 8.21
C LEU A 32 7.77 17.80 8.65
N LYS A 33 8.21 18.25 9.82
CA LYS A 33 9.52 17.85 10.37
C LYS A 33 9.54 16.35 10.69
N HIS A 34 8.46 15.82 11.25
CA HIS A 34 8.32 14.37 11.48
C HIS A 34 8.41 13.59 10.16
N LEU A 35 7.65 13.97 9.12
CA LEU A 35 7.75 13.33 7.81
C LEU A 35 9.18 13.35 7.26
N ARG A 36 9.88 14.48 7.37
CA ARG A 36 11.27 14.60 6.93
C ARG A 36 12.22 13.69 7.72
N LYS A 37 12.04 13.55 9.03
CA LYS A 37 12.78 12.60 9.85
C LYS A 37 12.62 11.18 9.31
N VAL A 38 11.39 10.78 9.06
CA VAL A 38 11.03 9.46 8.51
C VAL A 38 11.59 9.25 7.10
N GLU A 39 11.48 10.26 6.23
CA GLU A 39 12.09 10.24 4.90
C GLU A 39 13.60 10.01 4.98
N TRP A 40 14.31 10.71 5.89
CA TRP A 40 15.73 10.55 6.06
C TRP A 40 16.14 9.17 6.58
N TRP A 41 15.36 8.54 7.44
CA TRP A 41 15.62 7.15 7.85
C TRP A 41 15.67 6.20 6.65
N GLY A 42 14.70 6.30 5.76
CA GLY A 42 14.70 5.51 4.53
C GLY A 42 15.85 5.85 3.57
N ARG A 43 16.18 7.15 3.43
CA ARG A 43 17.30 7.57 2.58
C ARG A 43 18.64 7.11 3.10
N ILE A 44 18.89 7.26 4.41
CA ILE A 44 20.12 6.79 5.06
C ILE A 44 20.24 5.26 4.92
N SER A 45 19.14 4.51 5.14
CA SER A 45 19.15 3.06 4.92
C SER A 45 19.56 2.70 3.49
N ALA A 46 19.02 3.37 2.48
CA ALA A 46 19.41 3.11 1.09
C ALA A 46 20.88 3.47 0.81
N ILE A 47 21.37 4.62 1.32
CA ILE A 47 22.76 5.05 1.17
C ILE A 47 23.71 4.02 1.81
N LEU A 48 23.45 3.62 3.05
CA LEU A 48 24.23 2.60 3.75
C LEU A 48 24.17 1.24 3.02
N GLY A 49 23.00 0.88 2.50
CA GLY A 49 22.83 -0.34 1.71
C GLY A 49 23.73 -0.37 0.48
N TYR A 50 23.71 0.71 -0.32
CA TYR A 50 24.59 0.81 -1.50
C TYR A 50 26.07 0.95 -1.14
N SER A 51 26.43 1.61 -0.02
CA SER A 51 27.82 1.74 0.42
C SER A 51 28.51 0.40 0.73
N VAL A 52 27.74 -0.66 0.99
CA VAL A 52 28.25 -2.00 1.27
C VAL A 52 27.88 -3.04 0.21
N ALA A 53 26.92 -2.77 -0.67
CA ALA A 53 26.38 -3.73 -1.64
C ALA A 53 27.44 -4.28 -2.63
N TRP A 54 28.48 -3.51 -2.91
CA TRP A 54 29.53 -3.83 -3.88
C TRP A 54 30.60 -4.80 -3.34
N ILE A 55 30.69 -5.03 -2.01
CA ILE A 55 31.81 -5.72 -1.35
C ILE A 55 31.86 -7.21 -1.73
N PHE A 56 30.71 -7.89 -1.82
CA PHE A 56 30.61 -9.30 -2.21
C PHE A 56 29.25 -9.62 -2.83
N PRO A 57 29.15 -10.70 -3.62
CA PRO A 57 27.91 -11.07 -4.29
C PRO A 57 26.80 -11.44 -3.28
N PHE A 58 25.54 -11.17 -3.64
CA PHE A 58 24.37 -11.43 -2.78
C PHE A 58 24.48 -10.86 -1.37
N ASN A 59 25.03 -9.66 -1.24
CA ASN A 59 25.16 -8.98 0.06
C ASN A 59 23.78 -8.77 0.70
N ILE A 60 23.40 -9.64 1.63
CA ILE A 60 22.07 -9.64 2.29
C ILE A 60 21.90 -8.34 3.10
N ILE A 61 22.91 -7.88 3.80
CA ILE A 61 22.83 -6.65 4.62
C ILE A 61 22.59 -5.45 3.71
N GLY A 62 23.37 -5.32 2.63
CA GLY A 62 23.17 -4.29 1.62
C GLY A 62 21.77 -4.32 1.01
N ALA A 63 21.30 -5.52 0.64
CA ALA A 63 19.99 -5.74 0.05
C ALA A 63 18.84 -5.38 1.03
N LEU A 64 18.92 -5.77 2.30
CA LEU A 64 17.93 -5.41 3.32
C LEU A 64 17.86 -3.89 3.54
N LEU A 65 19.00 -3.22 3.65
CA LEU A 65 19.05 -1.77 3.83
C LEU A 65 18.50 -1.02 2.60
N ILE A 66 18.80 -1.48 1.38
CA ILE A 66 18.22 -0.94 0.15
C ILE A 66 16.70 -1.15 0.14
N SER A 67 16.23 -2.34 0.54
CA SER A 67 14.82 -2.68 0.62
C SER A 67 14.06 -1.76 1.59
N ILE A 68 14.59 -1.52 2.79
CA ILE A 68 14.02 -0.57 3.76
C ILE A 68 13.88 0.82 3.14
N GLY A 69 14.91 1.29 2.42
CA GLY A 69 14.85 2.56 1.71
C GLY A 69 13.79 2.60 0.60
N ASN A 70 13.57 1.50 -0.10
CA ASN A 70 12.56 1.41 -1.15
C ASN A 70 11.14 1.47 -0.58
N ILE A 71 10.85 0.66 0.43
CA ILE A 71 9.52 0.62 1.05
C ILE A 71 9.19 1.93 1.76
N SER A 72 10.17 2.57 2.40
CA SER A 72 10.00 3.86 3.05
C SER A 72 9.57 4.95 2.06
N ARG A 73 10.14 4.99 0.87
CA ARG A 73 9.74 5.96 -0.16
C ARG A 73 8.27 5.83 -0.55
N TRP A 74 7.75 4.62 -0.58
CA TRP A 74 6.35 4.35 -0.90
C TRP A 74 5.46 4.51 0.34
N ALA A 75 5.59 3.61 1.32
CA ALA A 75 4.65 3.52 2.44
C ALA A 75 4.74 4.72 3.40
N ASN A 76 5.97 5.17 3.71
CA ASN A 76 6.15 6.23 4.72
C ASN A 76 6.12 7.65 4.15
N VAL A 77 6.37 7.82 2.84
CA VAL A 77 6.45 9.16 2.24
C VAL A 77 5.40 9.37 1.15
N ALA A 78 5.41 8.57 0.08
CA ALA A 78 4.48 8.75 -1.04
C ALA A 78 3.03 8.58 -0.59
N HIS A 79 2.75 7.60 0.23
CA HIS A 79 1.43 7.26 0.71
C HIS A 79 0.74 8.44 1.41
N PRO A 80 1.23 8.99 2.55
CA PRO A 80 0.58 10.10 3.22
C PRO A 80 0.62 11.41 2.42
N VAL A 81 1.68 11.65 1.63
CA VAL A 81 1.76 12.85 0.79
C VAL A 81 0.72 12.82 -0.31
N LEU A 82 0.50 11.69 -0.97
CA LEU A 82 -0.51 11.54 -2.02
C LEU A 82 -1.94 11.49 -1.47
N HIS A 83 -2.14 11.17 -0.18
CA HIS A 83 -3.40 11.43 0.51
C HIS A 83 -3.64 12.91 0.83
N GLY A 84 -2.64 13.79 0.62
CA GLY A 84 -2.74 15.21 0.89
C GLY A 84 -2.61 15.57 2.36
N ALA A 85 -2.04 14.68 3.19
CA ALA A 85 -1.90 14.88 4.63
C ALA A 85 -1.11 16.15 5.00
N TYR A 86 -0.22 16.58 4.11
CA TYR A 86 0.64 17.76 4.34
C TYR A 86 0.27 18.97 3.48
N ASP A 87 -0.77 18.90 2.63
CA ASP A 87 -1.15 19.97 1.71
C ASP A 87 -1.46 21.30 2.40
N LYS A 88 -1.92 21.25 3.65
CA LYS A 88 -2.33 22.42 4.42
C LYS A 88 -1.29 22.91 5.44
N VAL A 89 -0.10 22.32 5.45
CA VAL A 89 1.01 22.82 6.28
C VAL A 89 1.44 24.19 5.82
N PRO A 90 1.59 25.18 6.71
CA PRO A 90 2.03 26.52 6.34
C PRO A 90 3.38 26.50 5.57
N ASN A 91 3.44 27.17 4.41
CA ASN A 91 4.63 27.26 3.57
C ASN A 91 5.22 25.88 3.17
N VAL A 92 4.39 24.87 3.02
CA VAL A 92 4.85 23.53 2.62
C VAL A 92 5.56 23.57 1.26
N PRO A 93 6.77 23.00 1.15
CA PRO A 93 7.42 22.85 -0.15
C PRO A 93 6.56 21.98 -1.08
N ASN A 94 6.42 22.40 -2.35
CA ASN A 94 5.54 21.73 -3.33
C ASN A 94 5.77 20.22 -3.44
N ARG A 95 7.00 19.72 -3.21
CA ARG A 95 7.33 18.28 -3.21
C ARG A 95 6.61 17.47 -2.12
N TYR A 96 6.11 18.09 -1.09
CA TYR A 96 5.35 17.42 -0.02
C TYR A 96 3.84 17.66 -0.14
N THR A 97 3.39 18.13 -1.29
CA THR A 97 1.97 18.25 -1.61
C THR A 97 1.54 17.17 -2.59
N ARG A 98 0.29 16.74 -2.50
CA ARG A 98 -0.31 15.80 -3.47
C ARG A 98 -0.15 16.28 -4.92
N LYS A 99 -0.22 17.59 -5.14
CA LYS A 99 -0.08 18.19 -6.46
C LYS A 99 1.34 18.13 -7.00
N GLY A 100 2.35 18.28 -6.15
CA GLY A 100 3.76 18.45 -6.56
C GLY A 100 4.63 17.20 -6.40
N PHE A 101 4.24 16.24 -5.56
CA PHE A 101 5.03 15.06 -5.27
C PHE A 101 5.26 14.17 -6.50
N ALA A 102 6.49 13.72 -6.68
CA ALA A 102 6.92 12.80 -7.74
C ALA A 102 6.51 13.21 -9.17
N LYS A 103 6.38 14.52 -9.46
CA LYS A 103 6.06 15.03 -10.80
C LYS A 103 7.30 15.25 -11.66
N GLY A 104 7.17 14.86 -12.93
CA GLY A 104 8.25 14.99 -13.91
C GLY A 104 9.53 14.28 -13.46
N TRP A 105 10.69 14.94 -13.60
CA TRP A 105 12.00 14.38 -13.20
C TRP A 105 12.10 14.09 -11.70
N ARG A 106 11.30 14.79 -10.87
CA ARG A 106 11.26 14.55 -9.42
C ARG A 106 10.83 13.14 -9.05
N ARG A 107 10.12 12.43 -9.95
CA ARG A 107 9.79 11.02 -9.75
C ARG A 107 11.03 10.17 -9.39
N ILE A 108 12.18 10.45 -10.01
CA ILE A 108 13.43 9.71 -9.75
C ILE A 108 13.89 9.91 -8.30
N ILE A 109 13.73 11.11 -7.75
CA ILE A 109 14.20 11.46 -6.40
C ILE A 109 13.15 11.15 -5.34
N ASP A 110 11.89 11.51 -5.59
CA ASP A 110 10.81 11.40 -4.59
C ASP A 110 10.35 9.95 -4.46
N TRP A 111 9.95 9.34 -5.57
CA TRP A 111 9.46 7.95 -5.57
C TRP A 111 9.58 7.32 -6.97
N LEU A 112 10.71 6.71 -7.26
CA LEU A 112 10.88 5.84 -8.43
C LEU A 112 10.62 4.39 -8.02
N ASP A 113 9.58 3.81 -8.61
CA ASP A 113 9.09 2.47 -8.33
C ASP A 113 8.52 1.85 -9.61
N TRP A 114 8.20 0.54 -9.59
CA TRP A 114 7.40 -0.13 -10.62
C TRP A 114 6.06 0.58 -10.86
N ILE A 115 5.53 1.24 -9.83
CA ILE A 115 4.22 1.88 -9.81
C ILE A 115 4.34 3.33 -10.30
N GLU A 116 3.42 3.75 -11.17
CA GLU A 116 3.29 5.16 -11.55
C GLU A 116 2.56 5.93 -10.43
N PRO A 117 3.15 7.00 -9.85
CA PRO A 117 2.55 7.72 -8.72
C PRO A 117 1.12 8.20 -8.97
N ALA A 118 0.84 8.68 -10.17
CA ALA A 118 -0.49 9.19 -10.49
C ALA A 118 -1.52 8.07 -10.75
N ALA A 119 -1.09 6.88 -11.15
CA ALA A 119 -1.95 5.71 -11.28
C ALA A 119 -2.30 5.17 -9.91
N TRP A 120 -1.31 5.09 -9.01
CA TRP A 120 -1.52 4.71 -7.63
C TRP A 120 -2.44 5.69 -6.88
N ASP A 121 -2.22 7.01 -7.03
CA ASP A 121 -3.11 8.02 -6.43
C ASP A 121 -4.58 7.86 -6.87
N TYR A 122 -4.81 7.47 -8.11
CA TYR A 122 -6.18 7.21 -8.58
C TYR A 122 -6.77 5.92 -8.00
N GLU A 123 -6.03 4.85 -8.09
CA GLU A 123 -6.47 3.52 -7.64
C GLU A 123 -6.69 3.52 -6.12
N HIS A 124 -5.67 3.86 -5.34
CA HIS A 124 -5.70 3.81 -3.90
C HIS A 124 -6.64 4.86 -3.29
N ASN A 125 -6.46 6.14 -3.64
CA ASN A 125 -7.19 7.23 -2.99
C ASN A 125 -8.63 7.39 -3.48
N LYS A 126 -8.99 6.91 -4.69
CA LYS A 126 -10.32 7.12 -5.26
C LYS A 126 -11.10 5.84 -5.50
N LYS A 127 -10.44 4.69 -5.44
CA LYS A 127 -11.12 3.42 -5.62
C LYS A 127 -11.09 2.61 -4.34
N HIS A 128 -9.92 2.23 -3.86
CA HIS A 128 -9.79 1.40 -2.67
C HIS A 128 -10.44 2.06 -1.43
N HIS A 129 -10.03 3.25 -1.01
CA HIS A 129 -10.58 3.90 0.20
C HIS A 129 -12.09 4.13 0.17
N TYR A 130 -12.65 4.43 -1.00
CA TYR A 130 -14.10 4.69 -1.11
C TYR A 130 -14.95 3.44 -1.27
N ASN A 131 -14.36 2.34 -1.72
CA ASN A 131 -15.08 1.10 -1.99
C ASN A 131 -14.54 -0.08 -1.14
N LEU A 132 -13.92 0.20 -0.02
CA LEU A 132 -13.27 -0.81 0.83
C LEU A 132 -14.19 -2.02 1.05
N GLY A 133 -13.69 -3.20 0.66
CA GLY A 133 -14.38 -4.47 0.82
C GLY A 133 -15.60 -4.68 -0.10
N GLU A 134 -15.92 -3.74 -0.99
CA GLU A 134 -16.96 -3.91 -2.02
C GLU A 134 -16.42 -4.73 -3.20
N GLU A 135 -17.31 -5.19 -4.09
CA GLU A 135 -16.91 -5.85 -5.33
C GLU A 135 -16.10 -4.90 -6.25
N SER A 136 -16.36 -3.61 -6.16
CA SER A 136 -15.64 -2.56 -6.90
C SER A 136 -14.28 -2.17 -6.30
N ASP A 137 -13.92 -2.69 -5.13
CA ASP A 137 -12.63 -2.50 -4.50
C ASP A 137 -11.53 -3.24 -5.29
N PRO A 138 -10.55 -2.52 -5.89
CA PRO A 138 -9.47 -3.17 -6.61
C PRO A 138 -8.62 -4.10 -5.74
N ASP A 139 -8.58 -3.85 -4.43
CA ASP A 139 -7.80 -4.62 -3.47
C ASP A 139 -8.62 -5.70 -2.74
N ASN A 140 -9.78 -6.06 -3.27
CA ASN A 140 -10.56 -7.19 -2.75
C ASN A 140 -9.87 -8.52 -3.09
N ILE A 141 -9.04 -8.98 -2.16
CA ILE A 141 -8.15 -10.14 -2.34
C ILE A 141 -8.94 -11.43 -2.55
N GLU A 142 -10.04 -11.61 -1.82
CA GLU A 142 -10.87 -12.81 -1.96
C GLU A 142 -11.38 -12.97 -3.39
N LEU A 143 -11.91 -11.91 -3.97
CA LEU A 143 -12.44 -11.92 -5.34
C LEU A 143 -11.32 -11.98 -6.39
N ASN A 144 -10.24 -11.24 -6.19
CA ASN A 144 -9.11 -11.22 -7.12
C ASN A 144 -8.41 -12.59 -7.26
N LEU A 145 -8.47 -13.41 -6.22
CA LEU A 145 -7.88 -14.75 -6.20
C LEU A 145 -8.89 -15.89 -6.36
N GLN A 146 -10.15 -15.60 -6.74
CA GLN A 146 -11.19 -16.61 -6.90
C GLN A 146 -10.73 -17.76 -7.81
N TRP A 147 -10.04 -17.46 -8.90
CA TRP A 147 -9.49 -18.45 -9.83
C TRP A 147 -8.55 -19.47 -9.15
N LEU A 148 -7.74 -19.04 -8.18
CA LEU A 148 -6.84 -19.93 -7.43
C LEU A 148 -7.61 -20.69 -6.33
N ARG A 149 -8.49 -19.98 -5.63
CA ARG A 149 -9.29 -20.49 -4.51
C ARG A 149 -10.23 -21.63 -4.95
N GLU A 150 -10.80 -21.53 -6.13
CA GLU A 150 -11.73 -22.51 -6.72
C GLU A 150 -11.04 -23.54 -7.62
N SER A 151 -9.71 -23.43 -7.81
CA SER A 151 -8.97 -24.37 -8.67
C SER A 151 -8.88 -25.77 -8.06
N ASN A 152 -8.57 -26.77 -8.89
CA ASN A 152 -8.23 -28.13 -8.44
C ASN A 152 -6.74 -28.29 -8.09
N ILE A 153 -5.98 -27.18 -7.99
CA ILE A 153 -4.57 -27.21 -7.64
C ILE A 153 -4.42 -27.71 -6.18
N PRO A 154 -3.58 -28.72 -5.90
CA PRO A 154 -3.35 -29.17 -4.54
C PRO A 154 -2.87 -28.03 -3.62
N MET A 155 -3.34 -28.04 -2.37
CA MET A 155 -3.17 -26.93 -1.42
C MET A 155 -1.70 -26.49 -1.26
N VAL A 156 -0.76 -27.42 -1.21
CA VAL A 156 0.68 -27.09 -1.10
C VAL A 156 1.17 -26.22 -2.26
N PHE A 157 0.70 -26.46 -3.47
CA PHE A 157 1.08 -25.64 -4.63
C PHE A 157 0.37 -24.29 -4.62
N ARG A 158 -0.85 -24.18 -4.06
CA ARG A 158 -1.48 -22.86 -3.87
C ARG A 158 -0.66 -21.97 -2.94
N TYR A 159 -0.17 -22.51 -1.83
CA TYR A 159 0.77 -21.77 -0.95
C TYR A 159 2.06 -21.38 -1.68
N ALA A 160 2.64 -22.29 -2.43
CA ALA A 160 3.85 -21.99 -3.20
C ALA A 160 3.62 -20.87 -4.23
N ILE A 161 2.46 -20.87 -4.91
CA ILE A 161 2.06 -19.81 -5.86
C ILE A 161 1.95 -18.47 -5.12
N ILE A 162 1.29 -18.42 -3.96
CA ILE A 162 1.14 -17.17 -3.20
C ILE A 162 2.48 -16.65 -2.69
N ILE A 163 3.35 -17.53 -2.17
CA ILE A 163 4.69 -17.14 -1.71
C ILE A 163 5.54 -16.61 -2.89
N GLY A 164 5.53 -17.30 -4.02
CA GLY A 164 6.21 -16.84 -5.23
C GLY A 164 5.65 -15.51 -5.74
N PHE A 165 4.33 -15.36 -5.73
CA PHE A 165 3.66 -14.11 -6.08
C PHE A 165 4.05 -12.96 -5.14
N ALA A 166 4.09 -13.20 -3.82
CA ALA A 166 4.50 -12.19 -2.84
C ALA A 166 5.90 -11.62 -3.11
N ALA A 167 6.81 -12.39 -3.73
CA ALA A 167 8.14 -11.94 -4.08
C ALA A 167 8.20 -10.97 -5.29
N ILE A 168 7.14 -10.93 -6.11
CA ILE A 168 7.09 -10.16 -7.37
C ILE A 168 5.79 -9.36 -7.58
N TRP A 169 4.90 -9.29 -6.58
CA TRP A 169 3.52 -8.80 -6.75
C TRP A 169 3.41 -7.37 -7.27
N LYS A 170 4.35 -6.49 -6.91
CA LYS A 170 4.36 -5.11 -7.42
C LYS A 170 4.57 -5.07 -8.93
N LEU A 171 5.53 -5.86 -9.42
CA LEU A 171 5.81 -5.99 -10.85
C LEU A 171 4.68 -6.74 -11.58
N ALA A 172 4.29 -7.91 -11.05
CA ALA A 172 3.40 -8.83 -11.75
C ALA A 172 1.92 -8.40 -11.72
N TYR A 173 1.51 -7.68 -10.69
CA TYR A 173 0.10 -7.35 -10.49
C TYR A 173 -0.13 -5.84 -10.27
N TYR A 174 0.52 -5.23 -9.26
CA TYR A 174 0.10 -3.94 -8.78
C TYR A 174 0.40 -2.79 -9.77
N ALA A 175 1.57 -2.80 -10.40
CA ALA A 175 1.92 -1.81 -11.42
C ALA A 175 1.01 -1.86 -12.65
N PRO A 176 0.76 -3.01 -13.29
CA PRO A 176 -0.17 -3.08 -14.41
C PRO A 176 -1.62 -2.80 -14.02
N GLN A 177 -2.06 -3.22 -12.83
CA GLN A 177 -3.42 -3.01 -12.35
C GLN A 177 -3.74 -1.53 -12.13
N THR A 178 -2.92 -0.84 -11.34
CA THR A 178 -3.10 0.59 -11.05
C THR A 178 -3.08 1.44 -12.32
N LEU A 179 -2.12 1.15 -13.23
CA LEU A 179 -2.00 1.88 -14.49
C LEU A 179 -3.23 1.69 -15.39
N ARG A 180 -3.73 0.44 -15.50
CA ARG A 180 -4.91 0.10 -16.29
C ARG A 180 -6.17 0.77 -15.76
N MET A 181 -6.38 0.77 -14.45
CA MET A 181 -7.53 1.43 -13.84
C MET A 181 -7.53 2.94 -14.17
N ARG A 182 -6.37 3.58 -14.08
CA ARG A 182 -6.23 4.98 -14.48
C ARG A 182 -6.49 5.17 -15.98
N ALA A 183 -5.93 4.32 -16.84
CA ALA A 183 -6.16 4.39 -18.28
C ALA A 183 -7.65 4.23 -18.63
N ASN A 184 -8.36 3.31 -17.99
CA ASN A 184 -9.80 3.14 -18.17
C ASN A 184 -10.61 4.37 -17.71
N TYR A 185 -10.21 5.01 -16.62
CA TYR A 185 -10.83 6.27 -16.20
C TYR A 185 -10.62 7.39 -17.26
N GLU A 186 -9.43 7.49 -17.83
CA GLU A 186 -9.14 8.45 -18.90
C GLU A 186 -9.94 8.13 -20.17
N ARG A 187 -10.06 6.84 -20.55
CA ARG A 187 -10.91 6.37 -21.67
C ARG A 187 -12.38 6.73 -21.44
N LYS A 188 -12.90 6.44 -20.25
CA LYS A 188 -14.28 6.78 -19.88
C LYS A 188 -14.57 8.28 -20.05
N LYS A 189 -13.63 9.14 -19.63
CA LYS A 189 -13.77 10.60 -19.81
C LYS A 189 -13.81 11.05 -21.28
N ARG A 190 -13.16 10.30 -22.17
CA ARG A 190 -13.16 10.57 -23.62
C ARG A 190 -14.32 9.88 -24.37
N GLY A 191 -15.16 9.11 -23.66
CA GLY A 191 -16.24 8.34 -24.28
C GLY A 191 -15.75 7.07 -25.01
N GLU A 192 -14.53 6.63 -24.74
CA GLU A 192 -13.91 5.46 -25.36
C GLU A 192 -14.26 4.17 -24.61
N VAL A 193 -14.14 3.02 -25.31
CA VAL A 193 -14.35 1.70 -24.72
C VAL A 193 -13.29 1.44 -23.65
N GLN A 194 -13.74 1.00 -22.47
CA GLN A 194 -12.85 0.57 -21.40
C GLN A 194 -12.34 -0.85 -21.68
N HIS A 195 -11.08 -1.10 -21.35
CA HIS A 195 -10.52 -2.44 -21.40
C HIS A 195 -10.88 -3.22 -20.14
N ASP A 196 -10.99 -4.54 -20.26
CA ASP A 196 -11.21 -5.45 -19.15
C ASP A 196 -10.19 -5.18 -18.02
N THR A 197 -10.66 -5.10 -16.78
CA THR A 197 -9.80 -4.88 -15.62
C THR A 197 -8.95 -6.10 -15.29
N PHE A 198 -9.36 -7.30 -15.75
CA PHE A 198 -8.56 -8.51 -15.55
C PHE A 198 -7.26 -8.47 -16.37
N ILE A 199 -6.13 -8.70 -15.71
CA ILE A 199 -4.81 -8.67 -16.36
C ILE A 199 -4.63 -9.90 -17.24
N ARG A 200 -4.85 -9.74 -18.55
CA ARG A 200 -4.54 -10.78 -19.55
C ARG A 200 -3.06 -10.69 -19.95
N LEU A 201 -2.47 -11.80 -20.36
CA LEU A 201 -1.08 -11.85 -20.84
C LEU A 201 -0.74 -10.76 -21.87
N GLY A 202 -1.68 -10.40 -22.75
CA GLY A 202 -1.52 -9.29 -23.70
C GLY A 202 -1.30 -7.91 -23.09
N ALA A 203 -1.65 -7.71 -21.80
CA ALA A 203 -1.44 -6.43 -21.12
C ALA A 203 0.04 -6.10 -20.89
N TRP A 204 0.92 -7.10 -20.90
CA TRP A 204 2.37 -6.91 -20.81
C TRP A 204 3.05 -6.75 -22.16
N SER A 205 2.36 -7.03 -23.27
CA SER A 205 2.94 -6.88 -24.60
C SER A 205 3.27 -5.41 -24.88
N PRO A 206 4.51 -5.03 -25.15
CA PRO A 206 4.87 -3.65 -25.48
C PRO A 206 4.22 -3.15 -26.78
N PHE A 207 3.65 -4.04 -27.57
CA PHE A 207 2.93 -3.72 -28.81
C PHE A 207 1.44 -3.41 -28.58
N SER A 208 0.90 -3.65 -27.38
CA SER A 208 -0.44 -3.18 -27.01
C SER A 208 -0.37 -1.77 -26.42
N GLU A 209 -1.46 -1.00 -26.49
CA GLU A 209 -1.51 0.35 -25.91
C GLU A 209 -1.23 0.34 -24.39
N ASP A 210 -1.87 -0.57 -23.66
CA ASP A 210 -1.70 -0.68 -22.20
C ASP A 210 -0.29 -1.18 -21.85
N GLY A 211 0.24 -2.16 -22.60
CA GLY A 211 1.59 -2.65 -22.40
C GLY A 211 2.66 -1.61 -22.75
N PHE A 212 2.49 -0.86 -23.84
CA PHE A 212 3.41 0.24 -24.17
C PHE A 212 3.47 1.29 -23.05
N ARG A 213 2.30 1.66 -22.48
CA ARG A 213 2.23 2.56 -21.32
C ARG A 213 2.92 1.95 -20.10
N LEU A 214 2.72 0.65 -19.84
CA LEU A 214 3.35 -0.07 -18.74
C LEU A 214 4.88 -0.07 -18.86
N TRP A 215 5.40 -0.38 -20.03
CA TRP A 215 6.84 -0.38 -20.27
C TRP A 215 7.44 1.02 -20.17
N THR A 216 6.85 2.02 -20.82
CA THR A 216 7.44 3.37 -20.88
C THR A 216 7.27 4.15 -19.59
N ARG A 217 6.20 3.93 -18.84
CA ARG A 217 5.92 4.69 -17.60
C ARG A 217 6.35 3.98 -16.33
N CYS A 218 6.42 2.65 -16.33
CA CYS A 218 6.72 1.85 -15.16
C CYS A 218 8.04 1.10 -15.29
N TYR A 219 8.13 0.14 -16.22
CA TYR A 219 9.22 -0.82 -16.23
C TYR A 219 10.54 -0.22 -16.70
N LEU A 220 10.61 0.40 -17.87
CA LEU A 220 11.86 0.95 -18.40
C LEU A 220 12.50 2.01 -17.48
N PRO A 221 11.76 2.98 -16.92
CA PRO A 221 12.36 3.94 -15.99
C PRO A 221 12.94 3.28 -14.74
N TYR A 222 12.22 2.30 -14.17
CA TYR A 222 12.66 1.63 -12.95
C TYR A 222 13.82 0.67 -13.22
N ILE A 223 13.72 -0.20 -14.22
CA ILE A 223 14.79 -1.13 -14.63
C ILE A 223 16.05 -0.35 -14.99
N GLY A 224 15.92 0.67 -15.84
CA GLY A 224 17.06 1.48 -16.30
C GLY A 224 17.78 2.16 -15.15
N PHE A 225 17.05 2.72 -14.20
CA PHE A 225 17.68 3.35 -13.04
C PHE A 225 18.23 2.32 -12.04
N ARG A 226 17.41 1.36 -11.62
CA ARG A 226 17.72 0.47 -10.50
C ARG A 226 18.72 -0.63 -10.85
N PHE A 227 18.59 -1.24 -12.03
CA PHE A 227 19.35 -2.43 -12.41
C PHE A 227 20.42 -2.17 -13.49
N ILE A 228 20.44 -0.95 -14.07
CA ILE A 228 21.47 -0.56 -15.03
C ILE A 228 22.29 0.61 -14.47
N LEU A 229 21.68 1.79 -14.31
CA LEU A 229 22.42 3.00 -13.92
C LEU A 229 23.06 2.86 -12.54
N MET A 230 22.31 2.44 -11.53
CA MET A 230 22.83 2.31 -10.16
C MET A 230 24.03 1.34 -10.05
N PRO A 231 23.98 0.11 -10.61
CA PRO A 231 25.18 -0.75 -10.67
C PRO A 231 26.34 -0.12 -11.42
N LEU A 232 26.11 0.53 -12.57
CA LEU A 232 27.17 1.15 -13.39
C LEU A 232 27.89 2.30 -12.67
N LEU A 233 27.28 2.96 -11.67
CA LEU A 233 27.95 3.95 -10.84
C LEU A 233 29.15 3.36 -10.05
N PHE A 234 29.18 2.04 -9.87
CA PHE A 234 30.26 1.32 -9.18
C PHE A 234 31.36 0.81 -10.12
N LEU A 235 31.28 1.09 -11.43
CA LEU A 235 32.29 0.68 -12.41
C LEU A 235 33.73 1.15 -12.05
N PRO A 236 33.95 2.35 -11.43
CA PRO A 236 35.29 2.73 -10.99
C PRO A 236 35.90 1.80 -9.94
N LEU A 237 35.10 0.98 -9.25
CA LEU A 237 35.54 -0.03 -8.27
C LEU A 237 35.76 -1.41 -8.93
N GLY A 238 35.57 -1.53 -10.24
CA GLY A 238 35.71 -2.75 -11.03
C GLY A 238 34.40 -3.42 -11.40
N THR A 239 34.47 -4.36 -12.35
CA THR A 239 33.31 -5.09 -12.88
C THR A 239 32.62 -5.95 -11.83
N ASP A 240 33.38 -6.54 -10.90
CA ASP A 240 32.81 -7.34 -9.81
C ASP A 240 31.92 -6.49 -8.89
N ALA A 241 32.30 -5.22 -8.63
CA ALA A 241 31.47 -4.29 -7.86
C ALA A 241 30.16 -4.01 -8.57
N VAL A 242 30.15 -3.84 -9.89
CA VAL A 242 28.94 -3.66 -10.71
C VAL A 242 28.00 -4.87 -10.57
N ILE A 243 28.57 -6.07 -10.71
CA ILE A 243 27.81 -7.32 -10.60
C ILE A 243 27.24 -7.49 -9.19
N ASN A 244 28.05 -7.23 -8.15
CA ASN A 244 27.61 -7.33 -6.76
C ASN A 244 26.47 -6.37 -6.43
N VAL A 245 26.55 -5.12 -6.89
CA VAL A 245 25.46 -4.14 -6.72
C VAL A 245 24.20 -4.54 -7.48
N LEU A 246 24.33 -5.10 -8.69
CA LEU A 246 23.19 -5.63 -9.43
C LEU A 246 22.52 -6.78 -8.66
N MET A 247 23.29 -7.75 -8.17
CA MET A 247 22.77 -8.88 -7.39
C MET A 247 22.12 -8.42 -6.08
N ALA A 248 22.73 -7.49 -5.36
CA ALA A 248 22.15 -6.89 -4.16
C ALA A 248 20.86 -6.11 -4.47
N SER A 249 20.79 -5.40 -5.61
CA SER A 249 19.59 -4.68 -6.04
C SER A 249 18.45 -5.63 -6.40
N LEU A 250 18.71 -6.74 -7.07
CA LEU A 250 17.72 -7.78 -7.38
C LEU A 250 17.20 -8.45 -6.10
N LEU A 251 18.10 -8.78 -5.18
CA LEU A 251 17.72 -9.34 -3.87
C LEU A 251 16.92 -8.32 -3.04
N ALA A 252 17.31 -7.04 -3.06
CA ALA A 252 16.58 -5.96 -2.40
C ALA A 252 15.17 -5.82 -2.95
N GLU A 253 14.95 -6.08 -4.24
CA GLU A 253 13.62 -6.04 -4.84
C GLU A 253 12.72 -7.15 -4.30
N ILE A 254 13.25 -8.36 -4.18
CA ILE A 254 12.52 -9.48 -3.54
C ILE A 254 12.15 -9.12 -2.10
N PHE A 255 13.10 -8.61 -1.31
CA PHE A 255 12.83 -8.19 0.07
C PHE A 255 11.82 -7.04 0.15
N THR A 256 11.88 -6.08 -0.78
CA THR A 256 10.90 -4.98 -0.86
C THR A 256 9.50 -5.50 -1.12
N ASN A 257 9.35 -6.44 -2.05
CA ASN A 257 8.07 -7.06 -2.36
C ASN A 257 7.52 -7.86 -1.18
N LEU A 258 8.34 -8.73 -0.57
CA LEU A 258 7.93 -9.52 0.60
C LEU A 258 7.56 -8.63 1.78
N HIS A 259 8.38 -7.63 2.12
CA HIS A 259 8.11 -6.73 3.24
C HIS A 259 6.82 -5.92 2.99
N SER A 260 6.66 -5.32 1.81
CA SER A 260 5.43 -4.58 1.50
C SER A 260 4.20 -5.47 1.47
N PHE A 261 4.31 -6.70 0.95
CA PHE A 261 3.24 -7.68 1.01
C PHE A 261 2.81 -7.97 2.45
N PHE A 262 3.78 -8.18 3.34
CA PHE A 262 3.54 -8.55 4.75
C PHE A 262 2.87 -7.43 5.56
N VAL A 263 3.15 -6.17 5.25
CA VAL A 263 2.60 -5.04 6.03
C VAL A 263 1.37 -4.40 5.40
N ILE A 264 1.11 -4.61 4.11
CA ILE A 264 -0.02 -3.97 3.41
C ILE A 264 -1.21 -4.94 3.30
N ILE A 265 -0.97 -6.14 2.79
CA ILE A 265 -2.05 -7.04 2.38
C ILE A 265 -2.89 -7.57 3.57
N PRO A 266 -2.30 -7.99 4.70
CA PRO A 266 -3.06 -8.59 5.79
C PRO A 266 -3.99 -7.62 6.56
N ASN A 267 -3.89 -6.32 6.29
CA ASN A 267 -4.78 -5.33 6.91
C ASN A 267 -6.22 -5.42 6.40
N HIS A 268 -6.45 -6.03 5.24
CA HIS A 268 -7.74 -6.08 4.55
C HIS A 268 -8.23 -7.48 4.21
N ALA A 269 -7.45 -8.52 4.55
CA ALA A 269 -7.72 -9.86 4.05
C ALA A 269 -7.53 -10.92 5.13
N ALA A 270 -8.62 -11.33 5.76
CA ALA A 270 -8.70 -12.47 6.64
C ALA A 270 -10.16 -12.85 6.93
N GLU A 271 -10.36 -14.00 7.54
CA GLU A 271 -11.67 -14.58 7.85
C GLU A 271 -12.51 -13.77 8.86
N ASP A 272 -11.91 -12.85 9.58
CA ASP A 272 -12.56 -11.99 10.56
C ASP A 272 -12.85 -10.57 10.06
N ILE A 273 -12.50 -10.26 8.81
CA ILE A 273 -12.75 -8.98 8.14
C ILE A 273 -14.03 -9.08 7.30
N TYR A 274 -14.77 -7.98 7.24
CA TYR A 274 -16.02 -7.91 6.49
C TYR A 274 -15.80 -7.40 5.06
N ARG A 275 -16.53 -7.99 4.10
CA ARG A 275 -16.76 -7.47 2.76
C ARG A 275 -18.26 -7.18 2.55
N PHE A 276 -18.58 -6.35 1.55
CA PHE A 276 -19.89 -5.77 1.37
C PHE A 276 -20.38 -5.99 -0.06
N GLU A 277 -21.63 -6.48 -0.21
CA GLU A 277 -22.25 -6.72 -1.52
C GLU A 277 -22.91 -5.46 -2.11
N GLN A 278 -23.17 -4.46 -1.29
CA GLN A 278 -23.83 -3.22 -1.72
C GLN A 278 -22.92 -2.00 -1.54
N PRO A 279 -23.03 -0.99 -2.39
CA PRO A 279 -22.33 0.28 -2.21
C PRO A 279 -22.68 0.96 -0.88
N THR A 280 -21.73 1.70 -0.34
CA THR A 280 -21.90 2.49 0.90
C THR A 280 -23.01 3.53 0.76
N LYS A 281 -23.90 3.63 1.77
CA LYS A 281 -25.01 4.60 1.81
C LYS A 281 -24.81 5.61 2.96
N GLY A 282 -24.06 6.66 2.71
CA GLY A 282 -23.90 7.72 3.69
C GLY A 282 -22.67 7.58 4.59
N ARG A 283 -22.43 8.63 5.39
CA ARG A 283 -21.17 8.84 6.10
C ARG A 283 -20.96 7.88 7.28
N GLY A 284 -22.01 7.62 8.03
CA GLY A 284 -21.92 6.73 9.19
C GLY A 284 -21.63 5.30 8.78
N GLU A 285 -22.28 4.81 7.73
CA GLU A 285 -21.99 3.52 7.14
C GLU A 285 -20.56 3.45 6.57
N PHE A 286 -20.10 4.53 5.93
CA PHE A 286 -18.72 4.63 5.47
C PHE A 286 -17.74 4.41 6.60
N TYR A 287 -17.87 5.13 7.72
CA TYR A 287 -16.99 4.96 8.88
C TYR A 287 -17.09 3.58 9.50
N LEU A 288 -18.30 3.04 9.62
CA LEU A 288 -18.51 1.69 10.10
C LEU A 288 -17.71 0.67 9.26
N ARG A 289 -17.81 0.76 7.93
CA ARG A 289 -17.11 -0.14 7.01
C ARG A 289 -15.59 0.01 7.10
N GLN A 290 -15.06 1.23 7.25
CA GLN A 290 -13.62 1.44 7.45
C GLN A 290 -13.13 0.73 8.73
N ILE A 291 -13.90 0.75 9.81
CA ILE A 291 -13.55 0.09 11.08
C ILE A 291 -13.58 -1.45 10.95
N ILE A 292 -14.64 -2.00 10.36
CA ILE A 292 -14.82 -3.46 10.34
C ILE A 292 -14.17 -4.15 9.15
N GLY A 293 -13.81 -3.39 8.12
CA GLY A 293 -13.09 -3.84 6.93
C GLY A 293 -11.56 -3.76 7.05
N THR A 294 -11.04 -3.29 8.19
CA THR A 294 -9.60 -3.12 8.42
C THR A 294 -9.16 -3.70 9.77
N VAL A 295 -7.85 -3.92 9.90
CA VAL A 295 -7.23 -4.37 11.14
C VAL A 295 -5.90 -3.67 11.36
N ASN A 296 -5.62 -3.30 12.61
CA ASN A 296 -4.34 -2.76 13.03
C ASN A 296 -3.34 -3.88 13.35
N TYR A 297 -2.05 -3.56 13.24
CA TYR A 297 -1.02 -4.39 13.84
C TYR A 297 -0.61 -3.84 15.21
N ASN A 298 0.28 -4.59 15.90
CA ASN A 298 0.86 -4.10 17.14
C ASN A 298 1.62 -2.79 16.88
N THR A 299 1.36 -1.82 17.73
CA THR A 299 1.98 -0.49 17.72
C THR A 299 3.10 -0.42 18.76
N GLY A 300 3.89 0.63 18.74
CA GLY A 300 4.96 0.75 19.73
C GLY A 300 5.66 2.11 19.69
N SER A 301 6.61 2.25 18.78
CA SER A 301 7.45 3.47 18.65
C SER A 301 7.56 3.85 17.18
N ASP A 302 8.04 5.06 16.91
CA ASP A 302 8.33 5.52 15.55
C ASP A 302 9.15 4.50 14.72
N GLN A 303 10.05 3.73 15.34
CA GLN A 303 10.86 2.71 14.67
C GLN A 303 10.01 1.51 14.23
N ILE A 304 9.12 1.05 15.11
CA ILE A 304 8.18 -0.02 14.79
C ILE A 304 7.20 0.45 13.72
N ASP A 305 6.66 1.65 13.88
CA ASP A 305 5.72 2.25 12.93
C ASP A 305 6.37 2.47 11.56
N PHE A 306 7.65 2.90 11.55
CA PHE A 306 8.45 3.03 10.34
C PHE A 306 8.59 1.71 9.56
N LEU A 307 8.88 0.61 10.26
CA LEU A 307 8.99 -0.71 9.63
C LEU A 307 7.65 -1.25 9.12
N HIS A 308 6.54 -0.81 9.71
CA HIS A 308 5.20 -1.13 9.24
C HIS A 308 4.65 -0.12 8.21
N GLY A 309 5.39 0.94 7.87
CA GLY A 309 4.91 1.99 6.98
C GLY A 309 3.77 2.83 7.56
N TRP A 310 3.65 2.92 8.90
CA TRP A 310 2.48 3.45 9.63
C TRP A 310 1.17 2.73 9.32
N LEU A 311 1.20 1.59 8.62
CA LEU A 311 0.02 0.77 8.30
C LEU A 311 -0.40 -0.14 9.46
N ASN A 312 0.35 -0.13 10.56
CA ASN A 312 -0.09 -0.71 11.82
C ASN A 312 -1.20 0.11 12.52
N TYR A 313 -1.55 1.28 11.97
CA TYR A 313 -2.71 2.11 12.32
C TYR A 313 -3.75 2.12 11.19
N GLN A 314 -4.07 0.96 10.63
CA GLN A 314 -4.88 0.89 9.41
C GLN A 314 -6.31 1.39 9.60
N VAL A 315 -6.91 1.17 10.77
CA VAL A 315 -8.25 1.70 11.11
C VAL A 315 -8.23 3.22 11.11
N GLU A 316 -7.25 3.84 11.79
CA GLU A 316 -7.08 5.28 11.85
C GLU A 316 -6.76 5.87 10.47
N HIS A 317 -5.91 5.18 9.70
CA HIS A 317 -5.58 5.57 8.36
C HIS A 317 -6.81 5.58 7.43
N HIS A 318 -7.63 4.55 7.47
CA HIS A 318 -8.85 4.47 6.66
C HIS A 318 -9.92 5.47 7.07
N LEU A 319 -10.05 5.76 8.36
CA LEU A 319 -10.94 6.82 8.85
C LEU A 319 -10.45 8.22 8.45
N PHE A 320 -9.13 8.44 8.46
CA PHE A 320 -8.52 9.76 8.32
C PHE A 320 -7.26 9.78 7.44
N PRO A 321 -7.35 9.36 6.17
CA PRO A 321 -6.17 9.19 5.32
C PRO A 321 -5.39 10.50 5.06
N SER A 322 -6.04 11.65 5.23
CA SER A 322 -5.44 12.97 5.01
C SER A 322 -4.87 13.62 6.28
N ILE A 323 -4.68 12.86 7.36
CA ILE A 323 -4.03 13.32 8.58
C ILE A 323 -2.55 12.88 8.57
N PRO A 324 -1.60 13.72 9.05
CA PRO A 324 -0.19 13.36 9.16
C PRO A 324 0.07 12.14 10.04
N LEU A 325 1.09 11.35 9.69
CA LEU A 325 1.38 10.02 10.28
C LEU A 325 1.51 10.02 11.81
N ASN A 326 2.16 11.04 12.37
CA ASN A 326 2.43 11.17 13.81
C ASN A 326 1.14 11.26 14.64
N HIS A 327 0.03 11.71 14.08
CA HIS A 327 -1.24 11.81 14.80
C HIS A 327 -1.95 10.46 14.98
N TYR A 328 -1.62 9.42 14.21
CA TYR A 328 -2.24 8.11 14.36
C TYR A 328 -2.00 7.50 15.76
N GLN A 329 -0.84 7.75 16.36
CA GLN A 329 -0.53 7.32 17.73
C GLN A 329 -1.47 7.94 18.77
N GLU A 330 -1.80 9.22 18.59
CA GLU A 330 -2.72 9.97 19.47
C GLU A 330 -4.18 9.57 19.24
N MET A 331 -4.54 9.29 17.99
CA MET A 331 -5.91 8.94 17.59
C MET A 331 -6.31 7.53 18.01
N GLN A 332 -5.37 6.59 17.99
CA GLN A 332 -5.63 5.18 18.24
C GLN A 332 -6.42 4.93 19.54
N PRO A 333 -6.03 5.42 20.71
CA PRO A 333 -6.80 5.21 21.94
C PRO A 333 -8.22 5.81 21.87
N ILE A 334 -8.39 6.93 21.18
CA ILE A 334 -9.70 7.60 21.04
C ILE A 334 -10.61 6.76 20.13
N VAL A 335 -10.11 6.32 18.97
CA VAL A 335 -10.86 5.45 18.05
C VAL A 335 -11.25 4.14 18.75
N LYS A 336 -10.36 3.57 19.54
CA LYS A 336 -10.62 2.35 20.31
C LYS A 336 -11.77 2.52 21.31
N GLU A 337 -11.82 3.64 22.04
CA GLU A 337 -12.92 3.94 22.97
C GLU A 337 -14.24 4.20 22.23
N ILE A 338 -14.22 4.86 21.07
CA ILE A 338 -15.42 5.01 20.23
C ILE A 338 -15.92 3.65 19.74
N CYS A 339 -15.04 2.78 19.27
CA CYS A 339 -15.43 1.42 18.90
C CYS A 339 -16.09 0.67 20.04
N LYS A 340 -15.55 0.80 21.26
CA LYS A 340 -16.13 0.21 22.46
C LYS A 340 -17.51 0.80 22.79
N LYS A 341 -17.67 2.12 22.71
CA LYS A 341 -18.96 2.81 22.92
C LYS A 341 -20.05 2.31 21.99
N HIS A 342 -19.70 2.04 20.72
CA HIS A 342 -20.62 1.58 19.69
C HIS A 342 -20.68 0.05 19.54
N ASN A 343 -20.08 -0.72 20.46
CA ASN A 343 -19.98 -2.19 20.40
C ASN A 343 -19.39 -2.72 19.08
N LEU A 344 -18.42 -1.97 18.51
CA LEU A 344 -17.71 -2.35 17.30
C LEU A 344 -16.41 -3.07 17.65
N PRO A 345 -16.01 -4.10 16.86
CA PRO A 345 -14.72 -4.74 17.05
C PRO A 345 -13.59 -3.81 16.60
N TYR A 346 -12.77 -3.41 17.53
CA TYR A 346 -11.47 -2.81 17.21
C TYR A 346 -10.42 -3.92 17.20
N ARG A 347 -9.97 -4.30 16.00
CA ARG A 347 -9.03 -5.43 15.83
C ARG A 347 -7.61 -4.91 15.81
N GLN A 348 -6.76 -5.49 16.66
CA GLN A 348 -5.33 -5.25 16.68
C GLN A 348 -4.62 -6.58 16.96
N GLU A 349 -3.70 -6.97 16.08
CA GLU A 349 -3.10 -8.30 16.13
C GLU A 349 -1.64 -8.27 15.65
N ASN A 350 -0.88 -9.30 15.99
CA ASN A 350 0.48 -9.49 15.47
C ASN A 350 0.48 -9.68 13.95
N VAL A 351 1.39 -8.99 13.24
CA VAL A 351 1.47 -9.00 11.77
C VAL A 351 1.69 -10.41 11.19
N PHE A 352 2.46 -11.26 11.85
CA PHE A 352 2.70 -12.64 11.37
C PHE A 352 1.48 -13.53 11.50
N LYS A 353 0.70 -13.34 12.59
CA LYS A 353 -0.59 -14.02 12.74
C LYS A 353 -1.56 -13.57 11.65
N ARG A 354 -1.65 -12.27 11.39
CA ARG A 354 -2.47 -11.72 10.29
C ARG A 354 -2.04 -12.26 8.93
N LEU A 355 -0.74 -12.31 8.68
CA LEU A 355 -0.19 -12.86 7.44
C LEU A 355 -0.61 -14.33 7.23
N TRP A 356 -0.56 -15.15 8.29
CA TRP A 356 -1.01 -16.53 8.21
C TRP A 356 -2.50 -16.63 7.87
N MET A 357 -3.37 -15.88 8.57
CA MET A 357 -4.82 -15.82 8.29
C MET A 357 -5.08 -15.37 6.84
N THR A 358 -4.30 -14.39 6.36
CA THR A 358 -4.37 -13.93 4.96
C THR A 358 -4.01 -15.04 3.97
N PHE A 359 -2.96 -15.79 4.23
CA PHE A 359 -2.58 -16.93 3.37
C PHE A 359 -3.70 -17.99 3.34
N GLU A 360 -4.33 -18.30 4.46
CA GLU A 360 -5.46 -19.23 4.51
C GLU A 360 -6.66 -18.74 3.69
N LEU A 361 -6.93 -17.43 3.73
CA LEU A 361 -7.92 -16.80 2.87
C LEU A 361 -7.51 -16.92 1.38
N MET A 362 -6.28 -16.53 1.04
CA MET A 362 -5.78 -16.49 -0.34
C MET A 362 -5.78 -17.86 -1.02
N VAL A 363 -5.50 -18.94 -0.28
CA VAL A 363 -5.54 -20.31 -0.82
C VAL A 363 -6.93 -20.94 -0.82
N GLY A 364 -7.95 -20.27 -0.27
CA GLY A 364 -9.34 -20.74 -0.25
C GLY A 364 -9.68 -21.65 0.92
N LYS A 365 -8.91 -21.65 2.02
CA LYS A 365 -9.28 -22.39 3.24
C LYS A 365 -10.33 -21.68 4.06
N THR A 366 -10.31 -20.35 4.07
CA THR A 366 -11.24 -19.51 4.80
C THR A 366 -11.88 -18.48 3.86
N ASN A 367 -12.96 -17.82 4.32
CA ASN A 367 -13.65 -16.76 3.60
C ASN A 367 -13.82 -15.55 4.51
N GLN A 368 -13.88 -14.36 3.92
CA GLN A 368 -14.23 -13.14 4.64
C GLN A 368 -15.70 -13.20 5.12
N LEU A 369 -16.01 -12.45 6.16
CA LEU A 369 -17.39 -12.24 6.58
C LEU A 369 -18.12 -11.36 5.54
N VAL A 370 -19.40 -11.66 5.26
CA VAL A 370 -20.16 -10.95 4.23
C VAL A 370 -21.36 -10.23 4.86
N ILE A 371 -21.46 -8.93 4.58
CA ILE A 371 -22.69 -8.17 4.83
C ILE A 371 -23.49 -8.13 3.52
N LYS A 372 -24.58 -8.89 3.48
CA LYS A 372 -25.43 -9.03 2.27
C LYS A 372 -26.44 -7.91 2.12
N HIS A 373 -27.02 -7.44 3.20
CA HIS A 373 -27.95 -6.30 3.26
C HIS A 373 -27.92 -5.66 4.65
N ALA A 374 -27.92 -4.35 4.69
CA ALA A 374 -28.33 -3.56 5.84
C ALA A 374 -29.65 -2.86 5.55
#